data_9818e31d00b2178780cee5858257a707
#
_entry.id   9818e31d00b2178780cee5858257a707
#
_cell.length_a   1.000
_cell.length_b   1.000
_cell.length_c   1.000
_cell.angle_alpha   90.00
_cell.angle_beta   90.00
_cell.angle_gamma   90.00
#
_symmetry.space_group_name_H-M   'P 1'
#
loop_
_entity.id
_entity.type
_entity.pdbx_description
1 polymer ?
#
loop_
_entity_poly.entity_id
_entity_poly.type
_entity_poly.pdbx_seq_one_letter_code
_entity_poly.pdbx_strand_id
1 'polypeptide(L)'
;TPDSFSDGGKFNTKKKSFLQIKKMINSGASIIDIGGESTRPGSKTINPKIEWKRLSGVVKNFKTKFKKISLSVDTRKLEIMRKSLNYKVDLINDVSGFSYDKNSMSFIKKSNAAKVLHHMIGTPNSMQNNPRYNNVLLDIYDYFEKNLKKIGSMNVLVDPGIGFGK
;
A
#
# COMPACT_ATOMS: atom_id res chain seq x y z
N THR A 1 -10.01 2.97 2.91
CA THR A 1 -9.58 4.39 2.76
C THR A 1 -10.79 5.31 2.73
N PRO A 2 -10.77 6.52 3.37
CA PRO A 2 -11.89 7.46 3.33
C PRO A 2 -12.34 7.83 1.91
N ASP A 3 -11.39 7.88 0.98
CA ASP A 3 -11.59 8.25 -0.42
C ASP A 3 -11.17 7.14 -1.38
N SER A 4 -11.33 5.86 -0.98
CA SER A 4 -10.78 4.74 -1.75
C SER A 4 -11.51 4.47 -3.06
N PHE A 5 -10.84 3.68 -3.92
CA PHE A 5 -11.34 3.31 -5.25
C PHE A 5 -12.66 2.53 -5.19
N SER A 6 -12.82 1.63 -4.21
CA SER A 6 -14.00 0.77 -4.06
C SER A 6 -14.94 1.20 -2.94
N ASP A 7 -14.40 1.67 -1.81
CA ASP A 7 -15.16 1.85 -0.57
C ASP A 7 -15.05 3.28 0.02
N GLY A 8 -14.83 4.30 -0.83
CA GLY A 8 -14.58 5.68 -0.41
C GLY A 8 -15.61 6.22 0.58
N GLY A 9 -15.13 6.74 1.70
CA GLY A 9 -15.95 7.40 2.71
C GLY A 9 -16.80 6.50 3.61
N LYS A 10 -17.01 5.22 3.27
CA LYS A 10 -17.95 4.34 4.01
C LYS A 10 -17.45 3.92 5.40
N PHE A 11 -16.13 3.81 5.59
CA PHE A 11 -15.52 3.23 6.80
C PHE A 11 -14.63 4.20 7.58
N ASN A 12 -14.99 5.48 7.62
CA ASN A 12 -14.18 6.55 8.22
C ASN A 12 -14.06 6.48 9.74
N THR A 13 -14.89 5.70 10.42
CA THR A 13 -14.80 5.55 11.88
C THR A 13 -14.14 4.21 12.22
N LYS A 14 -13.37 4.19 13.32
CA LYS A 14 -12.75 2.97 13.84
C LYS A 14 -13.76 1.81 13.96
N LYS A 15 -14.97 2.07 14.46
CA LYS A 15 -16.03 1.07 14.63
C LYS A 15 -16.47 0.48 13.29
N LYS A 16 -16.74 1.32 12.28
CA LYS A 16 -17.14 0.87 10.94
C LYS A 16 -16.02 0.09 10.26
N SER A 17 -14.76 0.54 10.38
CA SER A 17 -13.60 -0.19 9.83
C SER A 17 -13.50 -1.60 10.40
N PHE A 18 -13.61 -1.78 11.72
CA PHE A 18 -13.54 -3.11 12.32
C PHE A 18 -14.73 -4.01 11.97
N LEU A 19 -15.93 -3.45 11.78
CA LEU A 19 -17.08 -4.22 11.28
C LEU A 19 -16.84 -4.73 9.86
N GLN A 20 -16.29 -3.87 8.98
CA GLN A 20 -15.97 -4.27 7.61
C GLN A 20 -14.85 -5.31 7.59
N ILE A 21 -13.79 -5.11 8.35
CA ILE A 21 -12.70 -6.08 8.50
C ILE A 21 -13.26 -7.45 8.90
N LYS A 22 -14.15 -7.50 9.90
CA LYS A 22 -14.78 -8.75 10.34
C LYS A 22 -15.59 -9.41 9.23
N LYS A 23 -16.33 -8.63 8.43
CA LYS A 23 -17.06 -9.16 7.26
C LYS A 23 -16.11 -9.76 6.23
N MET A 24 -15.02 -9.06 5.88
CA MET A 24 -14.02 -9.53 4.91
C MET A 24 -13.38 -10.84 5.39
N ILE A 25 -13.00 -10.92 6.67
CA ILE A 25 -12.43 -12.14 7.27
C ILE A 25 -13.44 -13.31 7.20
N ASN A 26 -14.69 -13.07 7.56
CA ASN A 26 -15.74 -14.07 7.51
C ASN A 26 -16.02 -14.55 6.06
N SER A 27 -15.71 -13.70 5.06
CA SER A 27 -15.80 -14.04 3.64
C SER A 27 -14.50 -14.66 3.09
N GLY A 28 -13.54 -15.01 3.95
CA GLY A 28 -12.34 -15.76 3.57
C GLY A 28 -11.09 -14.91 3.35
N ALA A 29 -11.09 -13.61 3.65
CA ALA A 29 -9.89 -12.79 3.52
C ALA A 29 -8.80 -13.21 4.52
N SER A 30 -7.62 -13.51 4.02
CA SER A 30 -6.42 -13.86 4.82
C SER A 30 -5.53 -12.65 5.11
N ILE A 31 -5.62 -11.62 4.28
CA ILE A 31 -4.89 -10.36 4.40
C ILE A 31 -5.91 -9.23 4.34
N ILE A 32 -5.76 -8.26 5.22
CA ILE A 32 -6.54 -7.02 5.20
C ILE A 32 -5.58 -5.88 4.84
N ASP A 33 -5.87 -5.21 3.73
CA ASP A 33 -5.11 -4.04 3.30
C ASP A 33 -5.85 -2.75 3.66
N ILE A 34 -5.16 -1.81 4.31
CA ILE A 34 -5.72 -0.53 4.73
C ILE A 34 -4.87 0.63 4.27
N GLY A 35 -5.50 1.64 3.70
CA GLY A 35 -4.87 2.88 3.27
C GLY A 35 -5.47 4.11 3.94
N GLY A 36 -4.64 5.11 4.20
CA GLY A 36 -5.07 6.42 4.73
C GLY A 36 -5.17 7.50 3.66
N GLU A 37 -4.46 7.32 2.54
CA GLU A 37 -4.45 8.18 1.35
C GLU A 37 -5.09 7.44 0.17
N SER A 38 -5.86 8.14 -0.64
CA SER A 38 -6.42 7.57 -1.87
C SER A 38 -5.36 7.49 -2.96
N THR A 39 -5.34 6.38 -3.67
CA THR A 39 -4.50 6.16 -4.87
C THR A 39 -5.29 6.22 -6.16
N ARG A 40 -6.54 6.72 -6.12
CA ARG A 40 -7.37 6.94 -7.33
C ARG A 40 -6.72 7.94 -8.28
N PRO A 41 -6.96 7.81 -9.60
CA PRO A 41 -6.61 8.86 -10.54
C PRO A 41 -7.13 10.23 -10.07
N GLY A 42 -6.26 11.25 -10.12
CA GLY A 42 -6.61 12.60 -9.68
C GLY A 42 -6.65 12.83 -8.17
N SER A 43 -6.36 11.83 -7.33
CA SER A 43 -6.34 12.00 -5.89
C SER A 43 -5.21 12.95 -5.43
N LYS A 44 -5.51 13.77 -4.41
CA LYS A 44 -4.54 14.69 -3.82
C LYS A 44 -3.74 14.01 -2.72
N THR A 45 -2.44 14.27 -2.69
CA THR A 45 -1.59 13.83 -1.57
C THR A 45 -2.01 14.54 -0.28
N ILE A 46 -2.09 13.79 0.80
CA ILE A 46 -2.41 14.31 2.13
C ILE A 46 -1.16 14.35 3.03
N ASN A 47 -1.21 15.20 4.06
CA ASN A 47 -0.14 15.28 5.04
C ASN A 47 0.02 13.95 5.81
N PRO A 48 1.24 13.48 6.12
CA PRO A 48 1.46 12.24 6.88
C PRO A 48 0.75 12.20 8.24
N LYS A 49 0.61 13.34 8.93
CA LYS A 49 -0.15 13.41 10.19
C LYS A 49 -1.62 13.07 10.00
N ILE A 50 -2.23 13.54 8.91
CA ILE A 50 -3.62 13.24 8.56
C ILE A 50 -3.75 11.76 8.19
N GLU A 51 -2.84 11.23 7.37
CA GLU A 51 -2.82 9.82 6.99
C GLU A 51 -2.71 8.92 8.21
N TRP A 52 -1.75 9.20 9.11
CA TRP A 52 -1.61 8.44 10.34
C TRP A 52 -2.84 8.53 11.25
N LYS A 53 -3.47 9.70 11.38
CA LYS A 53 -4.72 9.87 12.14
C LYS A 53 -5.81 8.93 11.62
N ARG A 54 -5.92 8.75 10.30
CA ARG A 54 -6.90 7.85 9.66
C ARG A 54 -6.58 6.37 9.94
N LEU A 55 -5.30 5.97 9.88
CA LEU A 55 -4.84 4.59 10.01
C LEU A 55 -4.71 4.12 11.47
N SER A 56 -4.23 5.00 12.35
CA SER A 56 -3.75 4.62 13.68
C SER A 56 -4.76 3.87 14.54
N GLY A 57 -6.05 4.22 14.41
CA GLY A 57 -7.12 3.56 15.15
C GLY A 57 -7.27 2.07 14.83
N VAL A 58 -7.01 1.69 13.58
CA VAL A 58 -7.03 0.30 13.12
C VAL A 58 -5.68 -0.36 13.39
N VAL A 59 -4.59 0.23 12.93
CA VAL A 59 -3.23 -0.33 13.05
C VAL A 59 -2.89 -0.74 14.47
N LYS A 60 -3.10 0.17 15.44
CA LYS A 60 -2.77 -0.06 16.86
C LYS A 60 -3.55 -1.21 17.52
N ASN A 61 -4.72 -1.53 17.00
CA ASN A 61 -5.63 -2.49 17.65
C ASN A 61 -5.86 -3.75 16.81
N PHE A 62 -5.29 -3.84 15.61
CA PHE A 62 -5.59 -4.93 14.68
C PHE A 62 -5.14 -6.29 15.23
N LYS A 63 -3.88 -6.41 15.58
CA LYS A 63 -3.29 -7.69 16.04
C LYS A 63 -3.86 -8.19 17.37
N THR A 64 -4.36 -7.30 18.23
CA THR A 64 -5.07 -7.72 19.46
C THR A 64 -6.43 -8.35 19.15
N LYS A 65 -7.09 -7.94 18.05
CA LYS A 65 -8.41 -8.43 17.66
C LYS A 65 -8.34 -9.60 16.67
N PHE A 66 -7.36 -9.61 15.78
CA PHE A 66 -7.25 -10.56 14.66
C PHE A 66 -5.84 -11.16 14.57
N LYS A 67 -5.48 -11.96 15.57
CA LYS A 67 -4.11 -12.50 15.74
C LYS A 67 -3.61 -13.32 14.54
N LYS A 68 -4.51 -14.02 13.82
CA LYS A 68 -4.17 -14.95 12.72
C LYS A 68 -4.27 -14.30 11.34
N ILE A 69 -4.75 -13.07 11.25
CA ILE A 69 -4.94 -12.36 9.98
C ILE A 69 -3.78 -11.41 9.75
N SER A 70 -3.26 -11.38 8.53
CA SER A 70 -2.21 -10.46 8.15
C SER A 70 -2.78 -9.06 7.90
N LEU A 71 -2.04 -8.05 8.39
CA LEU A 71 -2.35 -6.65 8.14
C LEU A 71 -1.35 -6.09 7.13
N SER A 72 -1.88 -5.55 6.04
CA SER A 72 -1.18 -4.74 5.07
C SER A 72 -1.51 -3.25 5.29
N VAL A 73 -0.52 -2.40 5.10
CA VAL A 73 -0.71 -0.95 5.08
C VAL A 73 -0.29 -0.40 3.72
N ASP A 74 -1.27 0.17 2.99
CA ASP A 74 -1.04 0.89 1.74
C ASP A 74 -0.60 2.32 2.04
N THR A 75 0.66 2.61 1.75
CA THR A 75 1.25 3.95 1.92
C THR A 75 2.53 4.13 1.11
N ARG A 76 2.71 5.32 0.56
CA ARG A 76 3.93 5.74 -0.13
C ARG A 76 4.94 6.46 0.80
N LYS A 77 4.51 6.79 2.04
CA LYS A 77 5.28 7.67 2.92
C LYS A 77 6.09 6.89 3.95
N LEU A 78 7.40 7.10 3.96
CA LEU A 78 8.32 6.46 4.89
C LEU A 78 7.91 6.63 6.36
N GLU A 79 7.41 7.82 6.74
CA GLU A 79 6.96 8.08 8.11
C GLU A 79 5.83 7.12 8.52
N ILE A 80 4.89 6.85 7.61
CA ILE A 80 3.77 5.94 7.87
C ILE A 80 4.25 4.49 7.91
N MET A 81 5.15 4.09 6.99
CA MET A 81 5.78 2.75 7.02
C MET A 81 6.44 2.50 8.39
N ARG A 82 7.28 3.42 8.87
CA ARG A 82 7.95 3.32 10.17
C ARG A 82 6.97 3.17 11.32
N LYS A 83 5.96 4.04 11.37
CA LYS A 83 4.92 4.00 12.41
C LYS A 83 4.14 2.70 12.38
N SER A 84 3.79 2.20 11.20
CA SER A 84 3.03 0.97 11.02
C SER A 84 3.79 -0.25 11.51
N LEU A 85 5.06 -0.39 11.15
CA LEU A 85 5.89 -1.52 11.54
C LEU A 85 6.11 -1.61 13.07
N ASN A 86 6.08 -0.48 13.80
CA ASN A 86 6.10 -0.50 15.27
C ASN A 86 4.88 -1.18 15.90
N TYR A 87 3.80 -1.40 15.13
CA TYR A 87 2.58 -2.08 15.57
C TYR A 87 2.41 -3.46 14.93
N LYS A 88 3.51 -4.09 14.51
CA LYS A 88 3.52 -5.46 13.96
C LYS A 88 2.64 -5.61 12.71
N VAL A 89 2.66 -4.62 11.83
CA VAL A 89 2.11 -4.73 10.49
C VAL A 89 2.94 -5.76 9.72
N ASP A 90 2.30 -6.68 9.03
CA ASP A 90 2.95 -7.80 8.35
C ASP A 90 3.47 -7.43 6.97
N LEU A 91 2.79 -6.48 6.29
CA LEU A 91 3.07 -6.14 4.90
C LEU A 91 2.94 -4.63 4.68
N ILE A 92 3.84 -4.08 3.89
CA ILE A 92 3.74 -2.71 3.35
C ILE A 92 3.46 -2.79 1.86
N ASN A 93 2.36 -2.17 1.44
CA ASN A 93 1.98 -1.99 0.04
C ASN A 93 2.29 -0.55 -0.37
N ASP A 94 3.11 -0.37 -1.41
CA ASP A 94 3.45 0.96 -1.91
C ASP A 94 3.27 1.02 -3.43
N VAL A 95 2.20 1.68 -3.86
CA VAL A 95 1.88 1.86 -5.28
C VAL A 95 2.95 2.59 -6.08
N SER A 96 3.87 3.31 -5.42
CA SER A 96 5.01 3.96 -6.06
C SER A 96 6.23 3.04 -6.21
N GLY A 97 6.15 1.77 -5.78
CA GLY A 97 7.28 0.85 -5.77
C GLY A 97 8.45 1.35 -4.91
N PHE A 98 8.14 2.00 -3.79
CA PHE A 98 9.11 2.59 -2.85
C PHE A 98 9.96 3.72 -3.42
N SER A 99 9.45 4.43 -4.44
CA SER A 99 10.16 5.54 -5.10
C SER A 99 9.70 6.92 -4.65
N TYR A 100 8.54 7.05 -3.99
CA TYR A 100 7.97 8.34 -3.59
C TYR A 100 8.84 9.07 -2.57
N ASP A 101 9.36 8.37 -1.57
CA ASP A 101 10.31 8.91 -0.60
C ASP A 101 11.67 8.24 -0.85
N LYS A 102 12.71 9.06 -1.03
CA LYS A 102 14.07 8.61 -1.41
C LYS A 102 14.68 7.57 -0.48
N ASN A 103 14.22 7.51 0.77
CA ASN A 103 14.72 6.57 1.77
C ASN A 103 13.82 5.34 1.96
N SER A 104 12.66 5.28 1.30
CA SER A 104 11.71 4.17 1.47
C SER A 104 12.29 2.83 1.06
N MET A 105 12.94 2.76 -0.11
CA MET A 105 13.58 1.55 -0.62
C MET A 105 14.64 0.99 0.34
N SER A 106 15.52 1.84 0.85
CA SER A 106 16.59 1.42 1.77
C SER A 106 16.05 1.01 3.14
N PHE A 107 14.99 1.64 3.59
CA PHE A 107 14.32 1.32 4.84
C PHE A 107 13.60 -0.02 4.77
N ILE A 108 12.75 -0.21 3.73
CA ILE A 108 11.94 -1.42 3.62
C ILE A 108 12.79 -2.66 3.34
N LYS A 109 13.91 -2.51 2.62
CA LYS A 109 14.88 -3.58 2.40
C LYS A 109 15.40 -4.17 3.71
N LYS A 110 15.62 -3.33 4.73
CA LYS A 110 16.14 -3.75 6.05
C LYS A 110 15.06 -4.30 6.97
N SER A 111 13.79 -4.18 6.62
CA SER A 111 12.68 -4.66 7.43
C SER A 111 12.40 -6.15 7.15
N ASN A 112 11.88 -6.86 8.15
CA ASN A 112 11.40 -8.23 8.01
C ASN A 112 9.96 -8.32 7.47
N ALA A 113 9.26 -7.19 7.32
CA ALA A 113 7.92 -7.16 6.79
C ALA A 113 7.89 -7.61 5.33
N ALA A 114 6.82 -8.27 4.93
CA ALA A 114 6.54 -8.48 3.52
C ALA A 114 6.29 -7.13 2.83
N LYS A 115 6.54 -7.06 1.54
CA LYS A 115 6.44 -5.83 0.77
C LYS A 115 5.86 -6.11 -0.61
N VAL A 116 4.96 -5.23 -1.05
CA VAL A 116 4.45 -5.24 -2.42
C VAL A 116 5.26 -4.23 -3.22
N LEU A 117 6.01 -4.72 -4.19
CA LEU A 117 6.65 -3.90 -5.21
C LEU A 117 5.67 -3.71 -6.35
N HIS A 118 5.04 -2.55 -6.39
CA HIS A 118 4.02 -2.21 -7.37
C HIS A 118 4.62 -1.43 -8.54
N HIS A 119 4.10 -1.65 -9.75
CA HIS A 119 4.47 -0.89 -10.93
C HIS A 119 3.39 0.17 -11.27
N MET A 120 3.81 1.42 -11.35
CA MET A 120 3.00 2.55 -11.83
C MET A 120 3.86 3.51 -12.65
N ILE A 121 3.33 4.05 -13.75
CA ILE A 121 3.94 5.19 -14.44
C ILE A 121 3.38 6.49 -13.87
N GLY A 122 4.28 7.42 -13.52
CA GLY A 122 3.89 8.72 -12.94
C GLY A 122 3.47 8.63 -11.47
N THR A 123 2.40 9.32 -11.14
CA THR A 123 1.80 9.38 -9.79
C THR A 123 0.30 9.10 -9.88
N PRO A 124 -0.42 8.82 -8.78
CA PRO A 124 -1.88 8.67 -8.83
C PRO A 124 -2.59 9.83 -9.51
N ASN A 125 -2.04 11.05 -9.39
CA ASN A 125 -2.60 12.23 -10.04
C ASN A 125 -2.35 12.30 -11.55
N SER A 126 -1.26 11.71 -12.05
CA SER A 126 -0.81 11.84 -13.45
C SER A 126 -0.78 10.53 -14.22
N MET A 127 -0.95 9.39 -13.58
CA MET A 127 -0.75 8.07 -14.17
C MET A 127 -1.63 7.77 -15.40
N GLN A 128 -2.77 8.43 -15.53
CA GLN A 128 -3.67 8.26 -16.68
C GLN A 128 -3.43 9.28 -17.80
N ASN A 129 -2.45 10.18 -17.62
CA ASN A 129 -2.12 11.19 -18.64
C ASN A 129 -1.23 10.58 -19.72
N ASN A 130 -1.88 9.88 -20.69
CA ASN A 130 -1.24 9.30 -21.86
C ASN A 130 -0.02 8.39 -21.52
N PRO A 131 -0.20 7.31 -20.74
CA PRO A 131 0.89 6.38 -20.45
C PRO A 131 1.39 5.76 -21.76
N ARG A 132 2.72 5.70 -21.91
CA ARG A 132 3.35 5.15 -23.13
C ARG A 132 4.32 4.03 -22.74
N TYR A 133 4.28 2.95 -23.49
CA TYR A 133 5.16 1.80 -23.40
C TYR A 133 5.71 1.48 -24.81
N ASN A 134 6.93 0.99 -24.89
CA ASN A 134 7.42 0.35 -26.08
C ASN A 134 6.79 -1.05 -26.22
N ASN A 135 6.87 -1.81 -25.14
CA ASN A 135 6.16 -3.07 -24.96
C ASN A 135 5.77 -3.19 -23.49
N VAL A 136 4.48 -3.14 -23.19
CA VAL A 136 3.99 -3.09 -21.81
C VAL A 136 4.47 -4.27 -20.94
N LEU A 137 4.54 -5.48 -21.51
CA LEU A 137 4.98 -6.67 -20.79
C LEU A 137 6.47 -6.62 -20.48
N LEU A 138 7.30 -6.31 -21.48
CA LEU A 138 8.74 -6.22 -21.32
C LEU A 138 9.15 -5.07 -20.42
N ASP A 139 8.55 -3.88 -20.61
CA ASP A 139 8.85 -2.70 -19.81
C ASP A 139 8.53 -2.92 -18.32
N ILE A 140 7.42 -3.63 -18.01
CA ILE A 140 7.08 -4.00 -16.63
C ILE A 140 8.02 -5.10 -16.10
N TYR A 141 8.38 -6.06 -16.91
CA TYR A 141 9.35 -7.09 -16.52
C TYR A 141 10.70 -6.46 -16.16
N ASP A 142 11.24 -5.60 -17.01
CA ASP A 142 12.51 -4.89 -16.79
C ASP A 142 12.45 -4.01 -15.52
N TYR A 143 11.32 -3.35 -15.29
CA TYR A 143 11.07 -2.60 -14.06
C TYR A 143 11.22 -3.50 -12.83
N PHE A 144 10.57 -4.66 -12.83
CA PHE A 144 10.65 -5.58 -11.70
C PHE A 144 12.04 -6.17 -11.54
N GLU A 145 12.68 -6.62 -12.60
CA GLU A 145 14.06 -7.14 -12.55
C GLU A 145 15.00 -6.14 -11.90
N LYS A 146 14.96 -4.88 -12.37
CA LYS A 146 15.78 -3.79 -11.85
C LYS A 146 15.53 -3.49 -10.37
N ASN A 147 14.25 -3.44 -9.96
CA ASN A 147 13.90 -3.04 -8.60
C ASN A 147 13.99 -4.21 -7.61
N LEU A 148 13.78 -5.44 -8.01
CA LEU A 148 14.07 -6.63 -7.19
C LEU A 148 15.55 -6.75 -6.83
N LYS A 149 16.46 -6.42 -7.76
CA LYS A 149 17.92 -6.35 -7.46
C LYS A 149 18.22 -5.30 -6.36
N LYS A 150 17.44 -4.22 -6.29
CA LYS A 150 17.63 -3.16 -5.28
C LYS A 150 17.04 -3.52 -3.92
N ILE A 151 15.80 -3.99 -3.90
CA ILE A 151 15.04 -4.27 -2.66
C ILE A 151 15.45 -5.59 -2.03
N GLY A 152 15.97 -6.53 -2.83
CA GLY A 152 16.18 -7.93 -2.46
C GLY A 152 14.90 -8.75 -2.66
N SER A 153 15.04 -10.03 -2.91
CA SER A 153 13.91 -10.92 -3.25
C SER A 153 13.16 -11.51 -2.05
N MET A 154 13.68 -11.34 -0.83
CA MET A 154 13.05 -11.92 0.36
C MET A 154 11.75 -11.19 0.73
N ASN A 155 10.67 -11.97 0.89
CA ASN A 155 9.36 -11.47 1.30
C ASN A 155 8.82 -10.34 0.39
N VAL A 156 9.05 -10.43 -0.92
CA VAL A 156 8.55 -9.46 -1.90
C VAL A 156 7.47 -10.12 -2.75
N LEU A 157 6.34 -9.42 -2.86
CA LEU A 157 5.30 -9.68 -3.85
C LEU A 157 5.43 -8.63 -4.95
N VAL A 158 5.15 -8.98 -6.18
CA VAL A 158 5.12 -8.03 -7.30
C VAL A 158 3.68 -7.80 -7.75
N ASP A 159 3.33 -6.54 -7.99
CA ASP A 159 2.04 -6.15 -8.52
C ASP A 159 2.24 -5.34 -9.81
N PRO A 160 1.83 -5.86 -10.99
CA PRO A 160 1.98 -5.15 -12.25
C PRO A 160 1.16 -3.86 -12.32
N GLY A 161 0.25 -3.63 -11.38
CA GLY A 161 -0.53 -2.40 -11.27
C GLY A 161 -1.50 -2.21 -12.45
N ILE A 162 -2.32 -3.20 -12.74
CA ILE A 162 -3.37 -3.10 -13.76
C ILE A 162 -4.28 -1.91 -13.44
N GLY A 163 -4.44 -0.98 -14.40
CA GLY A 163 -5.16 0.27 -14.19
C GLY A 163 -4.34 1.43 -13.61
N PHE A 164 -3.06 1.22 -13.32
CA PHE A 164 -2.15 2.26 -12.82
C PHE A 164 -1.17 2.70 -13.93
N GLY A 165 -1.62 3.58 -14.81
CA GLY A 165 -0.83 4.08 -15.93
C GLY A 165 -0.56 3.01 -17.00
N LYS A 166 -1.63 2.33 -17.42
CA LYS A 166 -1.61 1.32 -18.49
C LYS A 166 -2.78 1.54 -19.44
#